data_56f0fbd8557aecb98684dd5a07bf8e71
#
_entry.id   56f0fbd8557aecb98684dd5a07bf8e71
#
_cell.length_a   1.000
_cell.length_b   1.000
_cell.length_c   1.000
_cell.angle_alpha   90.00
_cell.angle_beta   90.00
_cell.angle_gamma   90.00
#
_symmetry.space_group_name_H-M   'P 1'
#
loop_
_entity.id
_entity.type
_entity.pdbx_description
1 polymer ?
#
loop_
_entity_poly.entity_id
_entity_poly.type
_entity_poly.pdbx_seq_one_letter_code
_entity_poly.pdbx_strand_id
1 'polypeptide(L)'
;VRRLDGIVDVHSHNFPVLSAAQREVENSWLAANRFTGPPAPEWVADVALAFMDAHGIALQLLSMPTDVFAERAREINDRGAAVAAAKPDRFGFLATIPAAEPRRAVDEIRRAADELGADGFVMSTNTGGTYFGDPHYAPIFAELDRRHAPVFVHPSAPAGLELTACGRPGPVLEFVFDTPRTVVDAVFARVFENYPNMKMVLAHGGGALPAVWSRVAALGPLPWVPNPRAVTADDIKTQLAGLYFEMANAAHSVGPLLELTTADHILFGTDYPLSDMKVHEDYIRDLLNSTALDDTQFAAINASTLAVFPELGRRLSAVGAT
;
A
#
# COMPACT_ATOMS: atom_id res chain seq x y z
N VAL A 1 18.39 20.66 -8.68
CA VAL A 1 17.81 19.98 -7.50
C VAL A 1 16.35 19.75 -7.80
N ARG A 2 15.92 18.48 -7.81
CA ARG A 2 14.52 18.10 -8.01
C ARG A 2 13.66 18.66 -6.88
N ARG A 3 12.41 18.95 -7.20
CA ARG A 3 11.39 19.35 -6.23
C ARG A 3 10.12 18.55 -6.49
N LEU A 4 9.35 18.33 -5.45
CA LEU A 4 7.95 17.93 -5.61
C LEU A 4 7.18 19.21 -5.98
N ASP A 5 6.39 19.14 -7.03
CA ASP A 5 5.51 20.24 -7.44
C ASP A 5 4.20 19.63 -7.92
N GLY A 6 3.19 19.72 -7.08
CA GLY A 6 1.88 19.16 -7.37
C GLY A 6 1.83 17.63 -7.37
N ILE A 7 2.71 16.95 -6.63
CA ILE A 7 2.75 15.49 -6.60
C ILE A 7 1.58 14.91 -5.80
N VAL A 8 1.11 13.73 -6.22
CA VAL A 8 0.14 12.94 -5.47
C VAL A 8 0.88 11.94 -4.58
N ASP A 9 0.58 12.01 -3.28
CA ASP A 9 1.05 11.08 -2.26
C ASP A 9 0.03 9.94 -2.10
N VAL A 10 0.40 8.72 -2.52
CA VAL A 10 -0.51 7.57 -2.46
C VAL A 10 -0.43 6.79 -1.15
N HIS A 11 0.43 7.22 -0.22
CA HIS A 11 0.68 6.52 1.03
C HIS A 11 0.66 7.47 2.22
N SER A 12 -0.52 7.68 2.78
CA SER A 12 -0.68 8.41 4.03
C SER A 12 -1.83 7.81 4.86
N HIS A 13 -1.82 8.07 6.17
CA HIS A 13 -2.72 7.43 7.13
C HIS A 13 -3.52 8.46 7.91
N ASN A 14 -4.84 8.26 8.05
CA ASN A 14 -5.74 9.14 8.78
C ASN A 14 -6.24 8.51 10.08
N PHE A 15 -5.33 8.34 11.04
CA PHE A 15 -5.67 7.74 12.34
C PHE A 15 -6.84 8.45 13.02
N PRO A 16 -7.90 7.70 13.43
CA PRO A 16 -9.05 8.29 14.09
C PRO A 16 -8.73 8.69 15.53
N VAL A 17 -9.49 9.65 16.06
CA VAL A 17 -9.58 9.86 17.52
C VAL A 17 -10.19 8.60 18.14
N LEU A 18 -9.46 7.97 19.04
CA LEU A 18 -9.88 6.74 19.69
C LEU A 18 -10.59 7.03 21.01
N SER A 19 -11.69 6.36 21.26
CA SER A 19 -12.25 6.26 22.62
C SER A 19 -11.28 5.54 23.57
N ALA A 20 -11.48 5.68 24.86
CA ALA A 20 -10.62 5.00 25.85
C ALA A 20 -10.56 3.47 25.64
N ALA A 21 -11.69 2.83 25.34
CA ALA A 21 -11.74 1.39 25.07
C ALA A 21 -10.99 1.01 23.77
N GLN A 22 -11.14 1.79 22.71
CA GLN A 22 -10.42 1.58 21.46
C GLN A 22 -8.91 1.76 21.63
N ARG A 23 -8.49 2.75 22.43
CA ARG A 23 -7.08 2.98 22.76
C ARG A 23 -6.47 1.83 23.56
N GLU A 24 -7.22 1.18 24.42
CA GLU A 24 -6.76 -0.01 25.15
C GLU A 24 -6.52 -1.19 24.20
N VAL A 25 -7.40 -1.40 23.23
CA VAL A 25 -7.22 -2.39 22.15
C VAL A 25 -5.99 -2.08 21.32
N GLU A 26 -5.82 -0.81 20.90
CA GLU A 26 -4.65 -0.37 20.16
C GLU A 26 -3.35 -0.57 20.96
N ASN A 27 -3.32 -0.18 22.23
CA ASN A 27 -2.17 -0.39 23.11
C ASN A 27 -1.81 -1.88 23.22
N SER A 28 -2.81 -2.75 23.31
CA SER A 28 -2.60 -4.20 23.34
C SER A 28 -2.00 -4.71 22.03
N TRP A 29 -2.48 -4.19 20.90
CA TRP A 29 -1.92 -4.51 19.58
C TRP A 29 -0.48 -3.98 19.44
N LEU A 30 -0.21 -2.72 19.85
CA LEU A 30 1.13 -2.14 19.84
C LEU A 30 2.10 -2.98 20.68
N ALA A 31 1.68 -3.39 21.88
CA ALA A 31 2.49 -4.25 22.76
C ALA A 31 2.79 -5.62 22.14
N ALA A 32 1.78 -6.25 21.51
CA ALA A 32 1.94 -7.52 20.82
C ALA A 32 2.91 -7.41 19.63
N ASN A 33 2.94 -6.25 18.96
CA ASN A 33 3.87 -5.94 17.86
C ASN A 33 5.19 -5.32 18.35
N ARG A 34 5.46 -5.36 19.65
CA ARG A 34 6.69 -4.81 20.29
C ARG A 34 6.89 -3.31 20.06
N PHE A 35 5.83 -2.59 19.80
CA PHE A 35 5.86 -1.14 19.70
C PHE A 35 5.99 -0.53 21.10
N THR A 36 7.13 0.10 21.38
CA THR A 36 7.42 0.75 22.65
C THR A 36 7.46 2.28 22.54
N GLY A 37 7.19 2.79 21.33
CA GLY A 37 7.12 4.22 21.04
C GLY A 37 5.79 4.85 21.46
N PRO A 38 5.63 6.15 21.28
CA PRO A 38 4.36 6.81 21.48
C PRO A 38 3.31 6.22 20.52
N PRO A 39 2.01 6.24 20.91
CA PRO A 39 0.94 5.85 19.99
C PRO A 39 0.96 6.74 18.73
N ALA A 40 0.40 6.22 17.65
CA ALA A 40 0.26 7.00 16.42
C ALA A 40 -0.41 8.36 16.72
N PRO A 41 0.09 9.46 16.16
CA PRO A 41 -0.49 10.76 16.38
C PRO A 41 -1.91 10.79 15.86
N GLU A 42 -2.78 11.51 16.58
CA GLU A 42 -4.11 11.83 16.09
C GLU A 42 -3.99 12.60 14.77
N TRP A 43 -4.65 12.12 13.71
CA TRP A 43 -4.62 12.80 12.43
C TRP A 43 -5.54 14.04 12.43
N VAL A 44 -4.99 15.18 12.07
CA VAL A 44 -5.71 16.46 11.98
C VAL A 44 -5.50 17.03 10.57
N ALA A 45 -6.61 17.34 9.87
CA ALA A 45 -6.57 17.79 8.49
C ALA A 45 -5.70 19.04 8.27
N ASP A 46 -5.80 20.04 9.15
CA ASP A 46 -5.00 21.28 9.00
C ASP A 46 -3.50 21.03 9.16
N VAL A 47 -3.10 20.08 10.01
CA VAL A 47 -1.69 19.68 10.18
C VAL A 47 -1.20 18.93 8.94
N ALA A 48 -2.03 18.04 8.40
CA ALA A 48 -1.72 17.34 7.16
C ALA A 48 -1.59 18.30 5.97
N LEU A 49 -2.49 19.29 5.85
CA LEU A 49 -2.41 20.33 4.82
C LEU A 49 -1.12 21.16 4.94
N ALA A 50 -0.74 21.56 6.15
CA ALA A 50 0.51 22.29 6.35
C ALA A 50 1.74 21.46 5.94
N PHE A 51 1.74 20.16 6.23
CA PHE A 51 2.76 19.23 5.76
C PHE A 51 2.79 19.15 4.23
N MET A 52 1.64 18.96 3.59
CA MET A 52 1.53 18.90 2.14
C MET A 52 2.04 20.17 1.47
N ASP A 53 1.63 21.33 1.98
CA ASP A 53 2.02 22.64 1.43
C ASP A 53 3.54 22.87 1.58
N ALA A 54 4.13 22.47 2.70
CA ALA A 54 5.57 22.59 2.95
C ALA A 54 6.40 21.73 1.98
N HIS A 55 5.84 20.63 1.47
CA HIS A 55 6.55 19.65 0.64
C HIS A 55 6.08 19.59 -0.81
N GLY A 56 5.18 20.48 -1.27
CA GLY A 56 4.71 20.50 -2.65
C GLY A 56 3.80 19.34 -3.02
N ILE A 57 3.13 18.73 -2.03
CA ILE A 57 2.16 17.63 -2.20
C ILE A 57 0.79 18.23 -2.51
N ALA A 58 0.26 17.95 -3.69
CA ALA A 58 -1.05 18.47 -4.09
C ALA A 58 -2.20 17.71 -3.41
N LEU A 59 -2.10 16.39 -3.35
CA LEU A 59 -3.14 15.52 -2.82
C LEU A 59 -2.54 14.34 -2.07
N GLN A 60 -3.19 13.92 -0.98
CA GLN A 60 -2.91 12.67 -0.27
C GLN A 60 -4.07 11.68 -0.40
N LEU A 61 -3.73 10.41 -0.71
CA LEU A 61 -4.64 9.28 -0.57
C LEU A 61 -4.52 8.72 0.86
N LEU A 62 -5.60 8.90 1.62
CA LEU A 62 -5.66 8.49 3.02
C LEU A 62 -6.05 7.02 3.13
N SER A 63 -5.40 6.27 3.99
CA SER A 63 -5.70 4.85 4.22
C SER A 63 -5.58 4.45 5.69
N MET A 64 -6.18 3.31 6.03
CA MET A 64 -5.98 2.63 7.31
C MET A 64 -5.75 1.13 7.02
N PRO A 65 -4.49 0.73 6.80
CA PRO A 65 -4.14 -0.63 6.40
C PRO A 65 -4.09 -1.56 7.61
N THR A 66 -5.22 -1.81 8.22
CA THR A 66 -5.33 -2.68 9.39
C THR A 66 -6.22 -3.87 9.08
N ASP A 67 -5.88 -5.03 9.65
CA ASP A 67 -6.75 -6.18 9.65
C ASP A 67 -7.87 -5.94 10.67
N VAL A 68 -9.06 -5.65 10.17
CA VAL A 68 -10.21 -5.24 10.99
C VAL A 68 -11.45 -6.05 10.66
N PHE A 69 -12.34 -6.20 11.63
CA PHE A 69 -13.68 -6.71 11.40
C PHE A 69 -14.53 -5.76 10.53
N ALA A 70 -15.53 -6.29 9.87
CA ALA A 70 -16.34 -5.57 8.89
C ALA A 70 -16.97 -4.27 9.44
N GLU A 71 -17.43 -4.27 10.68
CA GLU A 71 -18.02 -3.09 11.33
C GLU A 71 -17.01 -1.96 11.49
N ARG A 72 -15.77 -2.31 11.84
CA ARG A 72 -14.68 -1.32 11.98
C ARG A 72 -14.21 -0.80 10.63
N ALA A 73 -14.10 -1.65 9.62
CA ALA A 73 -13.78 -1.24 8.26
C ALA A 73 -14.81 -0.22 7.73
N ARG A 74 -16.10 -0.45 8.01
CA ARG A 74 -17.19 0.43 7.63
C ARG A 74 -17.05 1.83 8.25
N GLU A 75 -16.77 1.91 9.56
CA GLU A 75 -16.52 3.17 10.27
C GLU A 75 -15.30 3.93 9.69
N ILE A 76 -14.20 3.21 9.41
CA ILE A 76 -12.98 3.77 8.82
C ILE A 76 -13.28 4.35 7.43
N ASN A 77 -14.00 3.62 6.60
CA ASN A 77 -14.30 4.02 5.23
C ASN A 77 -15.27 5.21 5.19
N ASP A 78 -16.28 5.24 6.06
CA ASP A 78 -17.19 6.39 6.20
C ASP A 78 -16.42 7.67 6.59
N ARG A 79 -15.44 7.54 7.50
CA ARG A 79 -14.56 8.65 7.88
C ARG A 79 -13.67 9.09 6.71
N GLY A 80 -13.05 8.17 6.00
CA GLY A 80 -12.22 8.46 4.82
C GLY A 80 -13.01 9.23 3.76
N ALA A 81 -14.21 8.75 3.45
CA ALA A 81 -15.12 9.41 2.52
C ALA A 81 -15.51 10.83 2.97
N ALA A 82 -15.81 11.02 4.27
CA ALA A 82 -16.16 12.33 4.81
C ALA A 82 -15.00 13.33 4.71
N VAL A 83 -13.76 12.90 4.98
CA VAL A 83 -12.57 13.75 4.84
C VAL A 83 -12.33 14.12 3.37
N ALA A 84 -12.39 13.14 2.46
CA ALA A 84 -12.24 13.39 1.03
C ALA A 84 -13.33 14.31 0.46
N ALA A 85 -14.56 14.13 0.90
CA ALA A 85 -15.69 15.01 0.49
C ALA A 85 -15.54 16.44 1.00
N ALA A 86 -14.95 16.65 2.18
CA ALA A 86 -14.74 17.99 2.75
C ALA A 86 -13.67 18.80 2.01
N LYS A 87 -12.66 18.15 1.43
CA LYS A 87 -11.56 18.80 0.67
C LYS A 87 -11.15 17.90 -0.51
N PRO A 88 -12.00 17.78 -1.56
CA PRO A 88 -11.80 16.81 -2.64
C PRO A 88 -10.61 17.11 -3.56
N ASP A 89 -10.10 18.33 -3.53
CA ASP A 89 -8.89 18.79 -4.21
C ASP A 89 -7.60 18.46 -3.46
N ARG A 90 -7.70 18.08 -2.17
CA ARG A 90 -6.54 17.82 -1.31
C ARG A 90 -6.48 16.39 -0.76
N PHE A 91 -7.63 15.74 -0.59
CA PHE A 91 -7.69 14.39 -0.02
C PHE A 91 -8.51 13.46 -0.89
N GLY A 92 -8.00 12.25 -1.05
CA GLY A 92 -8.72 11.07 -1.48
C GLY A 92 -8.64 9.99 -0.42
N PHE A 93 -9.26 8.84 -0.63
CA PHE A 93 -9.10 7.73 0.30
C PHE A 93 -9.10 6.36 -0.39
N LEU A 94 -8.34 5.45 0.21
CA LEU A 94 -8.33 4.04 -0.10
C LEU A 94 -9.17 3.30 0.93
N ALA A 95 -10.21 2.61 0.48
CA ALA A 95 -11.12 1.92 1.39
C ALA A 95 -10.46 0.66 1.98
N THR A 96 -10.51 0.53 3.30
CA THR A 96 -10.06 -0.65 4.03
C THR A 96 -10.97 -1.84 3.76
N ILE A 97 -10.38 -2.97 3.36
CA ILE A 97 -11.09 -4.22 3.09
C ILE A 97 -11.03 -5.12 4.34
N PRO A 98 -12.18 -5.54 4.90
CA PRO A 98 -12.22 -6.50 6.03
C PRO A 98 -11.97 -7.93 5.52
N ALA A 99 -10.72 -8.22 5.14
CA ALA A 99 -10.36 -9.43 4.41
C ALA A 99 -10.53 -10.73 5.20
N ALA A 100 -10.65 -10.67 6.52
CA ALA A 100 -10.97 -11.82 7.36
C ALA A 100 -12.36 -12.44 7.04
N GLU A 101 -13.27 -11.65 6.47
CA GLU A 101 -14.65 -12.04 6.18
C GLU A 101 -14.98 -11.85 4.69
N PRO A 102 -14.60 -12.76 3.76
CA PRO A 102 -14.63 -12.50 2.31
C PRO A 102 -15.97 -12.03 1.76
N ARG A 103 -17.11 -12.52 2.29
CA ARG A 103 -18.43 -12.06 1.83
C ARG A 103 -18.67 -10.60 2.21
N ARG A 104 -18.38 -10.22 3.45
CA ARG A 104 -18.50 -8.83 3.93
C ARG A 104 -17.49 -7.93 3.27
N ALA A 105 -16.30 -8.46 2.97
CA ALA A 105 -15.28 -7.73 2.20
C ALA A 105 -15.81 -7.35 0.80
N VAL A 106 -16.43 -8.28 0.08
CA VAL A 106 -17.05 -8.02 -1.22
C VAL A 106 -18.19 -6.99 -1.11
N ASP A 107 -19.03 -7.08 -0.09
CA ASP A 107 -20.11 -6.10 0.14
C ASP A 107 -19.54 -4.72 0.44
N GLU A 108 -18.47 -4.62 1.23
CA GLU A 108 -17.83 -3.35 1.55
C GLU A 108 -17.06 -2.75 0.36
N ILE A 109 -16.43 -3.58 -0.49
CA ILE A 109 -15.82 -3.12 -1.75
C ILE A 109 -16.88 -2.47 -2.64
N ARG A 110 -18.04 -3.10 -2.78
CA ARG A 110 -19.16 -2.55 -3.56
C ARG A 110 -19.63 -1.24 -3.00
N ARG A 111 -19.89 -1.19 -1.70
CA ARG A 111 -20.33 0.04 -1.03
C ARG A 111 -19.30 1.17 -1.17
N ALA A 112 -18.04 0.89 -0.91
CA ALA A 112 -16.98 1.91 -0.97
C ALA A 112 -16.83 2.49 -2.38
N ALA A 113 -16.90 1.65 -3.41
CA ALA A 113 -16.84 2.10 -4.80
C ALA A 113 -18.10 2.83 -5.26
N ASP A 114 -19.28 2.26 -4.98
CA ASP A 114 -20.53 2.70 -5.62
C ASP A 114 -21.24 3.82 -4.83
N GLU A 115 -21.01 3.90 -3.50
CA GLU A 115 -21.71 4.86 -2.61
C GLU A 115 -20.76 5.90 -1.99
N LEU A 116 -19.52 5.53 -1.67
CA LEU A 116 -18.58 6.40 -0.97
C LEU A 116 -17.58 7.10 -1.89
N GLY A 117 -17.43 6.67 -3.15
CA GLY A 117 -16.50 7.26 -4.10
C GLY A 117 -15.02 7.01 -3.73
N ALA A 118 -14.70 5.82 -3.25
CA ALA A 118 -13.31 5.44 -2.95
C ALA A 118 -12.43 5.52 -4.21
N ASP A 119 -11.22 6.06 -4.07
CA ASP A 119 -10.25 6.15 -5.17
C ASP A 119 -9.56 4.82 -5.44
N GLY A 120 -9.59 3.91 -4.48
CA GLY A 120 -9.03 2.57 -4.52
C GLY A 120 -9.25 1.85 -3.19
N PHE A 121 -8.48 0.79 -2.97
CA PHE A 121 -8.63 -0.06 -1.79
C PHE A 121 -7.28 -0.28 -1.11
N VAL A 122 -7.31 -0.60 0.19
CA VAL A 122 -6.12 -0.99 0.93
C VAL A 122 -6.32 -2.35 1.60
N MET A 123 -5.29 -3.20 1.52
CA MET A 123 -5.22 -4.50 2.18
C MET A 123 -3.90 -4.64 2.92
N SER A 124 -3.92 -5.39 4.02
CA SER A 124 -2.70 -5.87 4.67
C SER A 124 -2.08 -7.03 3.89
N THR A 125 -0.76 -7.22 4.02
CA THR A 125 -0.03 -8.33 3.38
C THR A 125 -0.52 -9.71 3.79
N ASN A 126 -1.08 -9.84 4.97
CA ASN A 126 -1.72 -11.06 5.44
C ASN A 126 -2.92 -10.76 6.34
N THR A 127 -3.81 -11.72 6.52
CA THR A 127 -4.93 -11.68 7.46
C THR A 127 -4.80 -12.86 8.40
N GLY A 128 -4.38 -12.58 9.64
CA GLY A 128 -4.16 -13.64 10.63
C GLY A 128 -3.16 -14.71 10.20
N GLY A 129 -2.18 -14.37 9.38
CA GLY A 129 -1.17 -15.29 8.82
C GLY A 129 -1.61 -15.99 7.53
N THR A 130 -2.79 -15.69 6.97
CA THR A 130 -3.21 -16.17 5.66
C THR A 130 -2.73 -15.21 4.58
N TYR A 131 -1.99 -15.72 3.59
CA TYR A 131 -1.37 -14.97 2.50
C TYR A 131 -2.21 -15.02 1.22
N PHE A 132 -1.88 -14.17 0.23
CA PHE A 132 -2.70 -13.92 -0.97
C PHE A 132 -2.85 -15.11 -1.92
N GLY A 133 -2.02 -16.13 -1.81
CA GLY A 133 -2.20 -17.38 -2.56
C GLY A 133 -3.32 -18.28 -2.05
N ASP A 134 -3.84 -18.02 -0.85
CA ASP A 134 -4.93 -18.81 -0.28
C ASP A 134 -6.26 -18.54 -1.01
N PRO A 135 -7.05 -19.60 -1.31
CA PRO A 135 -8.38 -19.47 -1.93
C PRO A 135 -9.37 -18.59 -1.16
N HIS A 136 -9.11 -18.30 0.11
CA HIS A 136 -9.85 -17.36 0.94
C HIS A 136 -10.03 -16.00 0.26
N TYR A 137 -8.99 -15.51 -0.42
CA TYR A 137 -9.02 -14.21 -1.11
C TYR A 137 -9.69 -14.21 -2.48
N ALA A 138 -9.99 -15.37 -3.06
CA ALA A 138 -10.52 -15.46 -4.42
C ALA A 138 -11.80 -14.62 -4.66
N PRO A 139 -12.82 -14.58 -3.76
CA PRO A 139 -13.98 -13.72 -3.97
C PRO A 139 -13.64 -12.22 -3.92
N ILE A 140 -12.69 -11.84 -3.08
CA ILE A 140 -12.22 -10.45 -2.92
C ILE A 140 -11.51 -10.02 -4.21
N PHE A 141 -10.54 -10.80 -4.68
CA PHE A 141 -9.79 -10.51 -5.89
C PHE A 141 -10.68 -10.50 -7.14
N ALA A 142 -11.66 -11.41 -7.23
CA ALA A 142 -12.61 -11.42 -8.33
C ALA A 142 -13.44 -10.12 -8.40
N GLU A 143 -13.89 -9.57 -7.27
CA GLU A 143 -14.63 -8.31 -7.25
C GLU A 143 -13.73 -7.11 -7.56
N LEU A 144 -12.49 -7.08 -7.06
CA LEU A 144 -11.50 -6.05 -7.34
C LEU A 144 -11.10 -6.06 -8.82
N ASP A 145 -10.84 -7.25 -9.38
CA ASP A 145 -10.50 -7.42 -10.80
C ASP A 145 -11.62 -6.96 -11.72
N ARG A 146 -12.88 -7.35 -11.42
CA ARG A 146 -14.06 -6.91 -12.18
C ARG A 146 -14.20 -5.40 -12.24
N ARG A 147 -13.71 -4.70 -11.21
CA ARG A 147 -13.73 -3.24 -11.09
C ARG A 147 -12.50 -2.56 -11.67
N HIS A 148 -11.49 -3.30 -12.11
CA HIS A 148 -10.17 -2.76 -12.47
C HIS A 148 -9.58 -1.92 -11.33
N ALA A 149 -9.78 -2.36 -10.09
CA ALA A 149 -9.52 -1.57 -8.91
C ALA A 149 -8.02 -1.46 -8.60
N PRO A 150 -7.53 -0.26 -8.24
CA PRO A 150 -6.24 -0.13 -7.59
C PRO A 150 -6.32 -0.66 -6.16
N VAL A 151 -5.33 -1.48 -5.80
CA VAL A 151 -5.21 -2.11 -4.47
C VAL A 151 -3.85 -1.79 -3.90
N PHE A 152 -3.82 -0.97 -2.86
CA PHE A 152 -2.62 -0.67 -2.10
C PHE A 152 -2.38 -1.76 -1.06
N VAL A 153 -1.22 -2.41 -1.11
CA VAL A 153 -0.85 -3.48 -0.20
C VAL A 153 0.17 -2.95 0.80
N HIS A 154 -0.29 -2.81 2.03
CA HIS A 154 0.54 -2.32 3.14
C HIS A 154 1.05 -3.49 3.98
N PRO A 155 2.33 -3.50 4.36
CA PRO A 155 2.87 -4.57 5.18
C PRO A 155 2.24 -4.61 6.56
N SER A 156 2.15 -5.81 7.12
CA SER A 156 1.65 -6.07 8.46
C SER A 156 2.54 -7.07 9.18
N ALA A 157 2.23 -7.33 10.45
CA ALA A 157 2.96 -8.30 11.25
C ALA A 157 2.77 -9.72 10.67
N PRO A 158 3.87 -10.45 10.39
CA PRO A 158 3.76 -11.85 10.03
C PRO A 158 3.31 -12.70 11.22
N ALA A 159 2.71 -13.85 10.94
CA ALA A 159 2.50 -14.85 11.98
C ALA A 159 3.86 -15.28 12.58
N GLY A 160 3.95 -15.32 13.90
CA GLY A 160 5.20 -15.67 14.59
C GLY A 160 6.20 -14.52 14.71
N LEU A 161 5.75 -13.28 14.60
CA LEU A 161 6.58 -12.07 14.79
C LEU A 161 7.48 -12.16 16.05
N GLU A 162 6.97 -12.73 17.13
CA GLU A 162 7.69 -12.90 18.39
C GLU A 162 8.94 -13.78 18.27
N LEU A 163 8.99 -14.66 17.27
CA LEU A 163 10.12 -15.56 17.01
C LEU A 163 11.20 -14.92 16.13
N THR A 164 10.83 -13.99 15.25
CA THR A 164 11.71 -13.45 14.21
C THR A 164 12.18 -12.02 14.45
N ALA A 165 11.39 -11.22 15.15
CA ALA A 165 11.63 -9.78 15.34
C ALA A 165 12.88 -9.41 16.16
N CYS A 166 13.56 -10.37 16.79
CA CYS A 166 14.78 -10.15 17.59
C CYS A 166 14.62 -9.02 18.65
N GLY A 167 13.42 -8.91 19.24
CA GLY A 167 13.10 -7.86 20.20
C GLY A 167 12.87 -6.47 19.62
N ARG A 168 12.74 -6.33 18.28
CA ARG A 168 12.45 -5.06 17.60
C ARG A 168 10.97 -4.95 17.26
N PRO A 169 10.44 -3.73 17.09
CA PRO A 169 9.10 -3.52 16.51
C PRO A 169 9.01 -4.08 15.10
N GLY A 170 7.84 -4.61 14.74
CA GLY A 170 7.59 -5.19 13.42
C GLY A 170 7.97 -4.30 12.23
N PRO A 171 7.63 -2.98 12.24
CA PRO A 171 7.97 -2.07 11.14
C PRO A 171 9.47 -1.92 10.85
N VAL A 172 10.35 -2.19 11.84
CA VAL A 172 11.81 -2.04 11.64
C VAL A 172 12.35 -3.06 10.65
N LEU A 173 11.80 -4.28 10.65
CA LEU A 173 12.33 -5.38 9.82
C LEU A 173 11.22 -6.29 9.27
N GLU A 174 10.38 -6.85 10.13
CA GLU A 174 9.50 -7.95 9.74
C GLU A 174 8.40 -7.54 8.76
N PHE A 175 7.90 -6.29 8.84
CA PHE A 175 6.90 -5.78 7.90
C PHE A 175 7.44 -5.77 6.46
N VAL A 176 8.67 -5.29 6.26
CA VAL A 176 9.27 -5.25 4.92
C VAL A 176 9.63 -6.64 4.38
N PHE A 177 9.72 -7.66 5.24
CA PHE A 177 9.86 -9.06 4.84
C PHE A 177 8.51 -9.76 4.62
N ASP A 178 7.40 -9.21 5.14
CA ASP A 178 6.09 -9.81 4.94
C ASP A 178 5.55 -9.55 3.53
N THR A 179 5.86 -8.39 2.93
CA THR A 179 5.50 -8.07 1.54
C THR A 179 5.97 -9.15 0.55
N PRO A 180 7.26 -9.54 0.48
CA PRO A 180 7.67 -10.61 -0.43
C PRO A 180 7.03 -11.97 -0.11
N ARG A 181 6.66 -12.28 1.15
CA ARG A 181 5.95 -13.53 1.46
C ARG A 181 4.61 -13.59 0.75
N THR A 182 3.77 -12.56 0.89
CA THR A 182 2.45 -12.54 0.25
C THR A 182 2.55 -12.49 -1.27
N VAL A 183 3.52 -11.73 -1.82
CA VAL A 183 3.70 -11.61 -3.27
C VAL A 183 4.17 -12.92 -3.89
N VAL A 184 5.14 -13.60 -3.28
CA VAL A 184 5.64 -14.89 -3.77
C VAL A 184 4.54 -15.96 -3.68
N ASP A 185 3.78 -16.00 -2.59
CA ASP A 185 2.64 -16.90 -2.43
C ASP A 185 1.58 -16.66 -3.51
N ALA A 186 1.25 -15.39 -3.79
CA ALA A 186 0.33 -14.99 -4.85
C ALA A 186 0.84 -15.41 -6.26
N VAL A 187 2.14 -15.24 -6.53
CA VAL A 187 2.76 -15.66 -7.80
C VAL A 187 2.61 -17.17 -8.01
N PHE A 188 2.95 -17.99 -7.02
CA PHE A 188 2.81 -19.45 -7.12
C PHE A 188 1.36 -19.90 -7.20
N ALA A 189 0.42 -19.12 -6.67
CA ALA A 189 -1.01 -19.33 -6.82
C ALA A 189 -1.59 -18.75 -8.14
N ARG A 190 -0.77 -18.11 -8.99
CA ARG A 190 -1.14 -17.42 -10.22
C ARG A 190 -2.21 -16.34 -10.02
N VAL A 191 -2.19 -15.64 -8.88
CA VAL A 191 -3.17 -14.60 -8.56
C VAL A 191 -3.17 -13.49 -9.60
N PHE A 192 -1.98 -12.97 -9.97
CA PHE A 192 -1.86 -11.86 -10.91
C PHE A 192 -2.25 -12.23 -12.35
N GLU A 193 -2.14 -13.50 -12.72
CA GLU A 193 -2.62 -14.02 -14.01
C GLU A 193 -4.14 -14.22 -14.00
N ASN A 194 -4.69 -14.70 -12.89
CA ASN A 194 -6.12 -14.95 -12.75
C ASN A 194 -6.94 -13.67 -12.60
N TYR A 195 -6.32 -12.59 -12.09
CA TYR A 195 -6.94 -11.29 -11.82
C TYR A 195 -6.12 -10.15 -12.46
N PRO A 196 -5.99 -10.11 -13.81
CA PRO A 196 -5.05 -9.23 -14.52
C PRO A 196 -5.46 -7.75 -14.53
N ASN A 197 -6.72 -7.45 -14.22
CA ASN A 197 -7.23 -6.07 -14.24
C ASN A 197 -7.02 -5.36 -12.89
N MET A 198 -6.75 -6.10 -11.83
CA MET A 198 -6.45 -5.56 -10.50
C MET A 198 -5.05 -4.93 -10.50
N LYS A 199 -4.95 -3.63 -10.19
CA LYS A 199 -3.67 -2.93 -10.13
C LYS A 199 -3.12 -2.94 -8.71
N MET A 200 -2.15 -3.79 -8.45
CA MET A 200 -1.59 -3.95 -7.11
C MET A 200 -0.38 -3.03 -6.90
N VAL A 201 -0.47 -2.17 -5.89
CA VAL A 201 0.58 -1.23 -5.48
C VAL A 201 1.18 -1.71 -4.17
N LEU A 202 2.47 -2.00 -4.16
CA LEU A 202 3.20 -2.46 -2.97
C LEU A 202 3.84 -1.28 -2.25
N ALA A 203 3.55 -1.12 -0.96
CA ALA A 203 4.17 -0.12 -0.12
C ALA A 203 5.69 -0.35 0.04
N HIS A 204 6.42 0.73 0.35
CA HIS A 204 7.84 0.70 0.70
C HIS A 204 8.72 0.00 -0.35
N GLY A 205 8.48 0.28 -1.64
CA GLY A 205 9.24 -0.33 -2.73
C GLY A 205 9.10 -1.85 -2.81
N GLY A 206 7.99 -2.42 -2.31
CA GLY A 206 7.79 -3.86 -2.20
C GLY A 206 8.61 -4.52 -1.09
N GLY A 207 9.09 -3.74 -0.11
CA GLY A 207 9.88 -4.23 1.01
C GLY A 207 11.18 -4.90 0.56
N ALA A 208 11.40 -6.14 0.98
CA ALA A 208 12.59 -6.91 0.59
C ALA A 208 12.48 -7.59 -0.79
N LEU A 209 11.35 -7.44 -1.51
CA LEU A 209 11.14 -8.07 -2.82
C LEU A 209 12.25 -7.74 -3.84
N PRO A 210 12.73 -6.48 -3.98
CA PRO A 210 13.80 -6.14 -4.91
C PRO A 210 15.10 -6.92 -4.69
N ALA A 211 15.37 -7.34 -3.45
CA ALA A 211 16.56 -8.09 -3.10
C ALA A 211 16.41 -9.61 -3.32
N VAL A 212 15.20 -10.15 -3.40
CA VAL A 212 14.98 -11.60 -3.43
C VAL A 212 14.32 -12.12 -4.71
N TRP A 213 13.73 -11.27 -5.56
CA TRP A 213 12.96 -11.71 -6.72
C TRP A 213 13.76 -12.60 -7.69
N SER A 214 15.02 -12.24 -7.98
CA SER A 214 15.88 -13.01 -8.89
C SER A 214 16.18 -14.40 -8.34
N ARG A 215 16.33 -14.54 -7.01
CA ARG A 215 16.46 -15.82 -6.35
C ARG A 215 15.18 -16.64 -6.43
N VAL A 216 14.00 -16.01 -6.25
CA VAL A 216 12.71 -16.68 -6.40
C VAL A 216 12.53 -17.19 -7.82
N ALA A 217 12.85 -16.39 -8.84
CA ALA A 217 12.78 -16.77 -10.25
C ALA A 217 13.74 -17.92 -10.58
N ALA A 218 14.95 -17.91 -10.01
CA ALA A 218 15.96 -18.95 -10.26
C ALA A 218 15.63 -20.29 -9.57
N LEU A 219 15.13 -20.26 -8.35
CA LEU A 219 14.93 -21.48 -7.54
C LEU A 219 13.50 -22.00 -7.57
N GLY A 220 12.50 -21.12 -7.74
CA GLY A 220 11.08 -21.47 -7.67
C GLY A 220 10.63 -22.59 -8.63
N PRO A 221 11.11 -22.64 -9.89
CA PRO A 221 10.75 -23.69 -10.82
C PRO A 221 11.47 -25.04 -10.61
N LEU A 222 12.42 -25.12 -9.66
CA LEU A 222 13.22 -26.33 -9.46
C LEU A 222 12.38 -27.50 -8.91
N PRO A 223 12.71 -28.77 -9.26
CA PRO A 223 11.87 -29.93 -8.95
C PRO A 223 11.65 -30.20 -7.45
N TRP A 224 12.48 -29.66 -6.58
CA TRP A 224 12.37 -29.83 -5.13
C TRP A 224 11.49 -28.74 -4.47
N VAL A 225 11.04 -27.74 -5.26
CA VAL A 225 10.14 -26.70 -4.77
C VAL A 225 8.69 -27.12 -5.04
N PRO A 226 7.79 -27.11 -4.05
CA PRO A 226 6.37 -27.34 -4.28
C PRO A 226 5.81 -26.28 -5.25
N ASN A 227 5.50 -26.69 -6.47
CA ASN A 227 5.00 -25.82 -7.54
C ASN A 227 3.91 -26.54 -8.35
N PRO A 228 2.73 -26.81 -7.76
CA PRO A 228 1.69 -27.59 -8.40
C PRO A 228 1.06 -26.94 -9.63
N ARG A 229 1.25 -25.63 -9.80
CA ARG A 229 0.75 -24.88 -10.96
C ARG A 229 1.81 -24.69 -12.06
N ALA A 230 2.95 -25.34 -11.94
CA ALA A 230 4.06 -25.31 -12.91
C ALA A 230 4.46 -23.86 -13.31
N VAL A 231 4.56 -22.97 -12.31
CA VAL A 231 4.99 -21.58 -12.52
C VAL A 231 6.45 -21.57 -12.93
N THR A 232 6.77 -20.99 -14.09
CA THR A 232 8.12 -20.90 -14.64
C THR A 232 8.87 -19.67 -14.14
N ALA A 233 10.18 -19.57 -14.43
CA ALA A 233 10.96 -18.38 -14.14
C ALA A 233 10.43 -17.13 -14.88
N ASP A 234 10.00 -17.32 -16.13
CA ASP A 234 9.43 -16.23 -16.95
C ASP A 234 8.05 -15.81 -16.42
N ASP A 235 7.21 -16.75 -15.97
CA ASP A 235 5.94 -16.43 -15.31
C ASP A 235 6.17 -15.58 -14.05
N ILE A 236 7.14 -15.97 -13.21
CA ILE A 236 7.51 -15.24 -11.99
C ILE A 236 7.91 -13.80 -12.36
N LYS A 237 8.84 -13.65 -13.29
CA LYS A 237 9.33 -12.34 -13.72
C LYS A 237 8.20 -11.48 -14.29
N THR A 238 7.37 -12.04 -15.17
CA THR A 238 6.27 -11.33 -15.81
C THR A 238 5.23 -10.84 -14.78
N GLN A 239 4.83 -11.71 -13.84
CA GLN A 239 3.87 -11.34 -12.80
C GLN A 239 4.43 -10.25 -11.90
N LEU A 240 5.69 -10.34 -11.48
CA LEU A 240 6.32 -9.33 -10.61
C LEU A 240 6.54 -8.00 -11.33
N ALA A 241 6.91 -8.02 -12.60
CA ALA A 241 7.12 -6.80 -13.41
C ALA A 241 5.84 -5.98 -13.62
N GLY A 242 4.67 -6.62 -13.53
CA GLY A 242 3.36 -5.97 -13.65
C GLY A 242 2.88 -5.26 -12.38
N LEU A 243 3.59 -5.39 -11.26
CA LEU A 243 3.25 -4.74 -9.99
C LEU A 243 3.71 -3.28 -9.96
N TYR A 244 3.04 -2.45 -9.16
CA TYR A 244 3.42 -1.08 -8.89
C TYR A 244 4.09 -0.96 -7.52
N PHE A 245 4.97 0.04 -7.35
CA PHE A 245 5.80 0.18 -6.16
C PHE A 245 5.77 1.62 -5.65
N GLU A 246 5.30 1.80 -4.45
CA GLU A 246 5.30 3.09 -3.77
C GLU A 246 6.57 3.23 -2.92
N MET A 247 7.18 4.41 -2.90
CA MET A 247 8.58 4.59 -2.51
C MET A 247 8.81 5.24 -1.13
N ALA A 248 7.82 5.32 -0.25
CA ALA A 248 8.08 5.78 1.12
C ALA A 248 9.20 4.95 1.77
N ASN A 249 10.21 5.62 2.30
CA ASN A 249 11.37 4.99 2.93
C ASN A 249 12.11 3.93 2.08
N ALA A 250 11.99 4.00 0.74
CA ALA A 250 12.53 2.99 -0.15
C ALA A 250 13.29 3.54 -1.36
N ALA A 251 13.78 4.78 -1.29
CA ALA A 251 14.52 5.43 -2.39
C ALA A 251 15.69 4.61 -2.92
N HIS A 252 16.36 3.86 -2.05
CA HIS A 252 17.47 2.97 -2.42
C HIS A 252 17.03 1.71 -3.18
N SER A 253 15.75 1.36 -3.15
CA SER A 253 15.19 0.22 -3.88
C SER A 253 14.85 0.55 -5.33
N VAL A 254 14.82 1.82 -5.74
CA VAL A 254 14.47 2.23 -7.11
C VAL A 254 15.38 1.57 -8.15
N GLY A 255 16.70 1.62 -7.97
CA GLY A 255 17.64 0.97 -8.90
C GLY A 255 17.37 -0.53 -9.07
N PRO A 256 17.36 -1.33 -7.99
CA PRO A 256 17.02 -2.74 -8.04
C PRO A 256 15.61 -3.03 -8.61
N LEU A 257 14.64 -2.16 -8.38
CA LEU A 257 13.29 -2.31 -8.97
C LEU A 257 13.29 -2.12 -10.50
N LEU A 258 14.09 -1.19 -11.01
CA LEU A 258 14.21 -0.95 -12.45
C LEU A 258 14.90 -2.10 -13.22
N GLU A 259 15.50 -3.07 -12.52
CA GLU A 259 15.93 -4.34 -13.10
C GLU A 259 14.75 -5.32 -13.31
N LEU A 260 13.64 -5.11 -12.60
CA LEU A 260 12.45 -5.95 -12.64
C LEU A 260 11.32 -5.32 -13.45
N THR A 261 11.08 -4.02 -13.28
CA THR A 261 9.96 -3.28 -13.88
C THR A 261 10.44 -1.98 -14.53
N THR A 262 9.52 -1.13 -14.96
CA THR A 262 9.80 0.16 -15.62
C THR A 262 9.43 1.34 -14.72
N ALA A 263 9.93 2.53 -15.02
CA ALA A 263 9.75 3.73 -14.16
C ALA A 263 8.28 4.17 -14.02
N ASP A 264 7.42 3.83 -14.97
CA ASP A 264 5.98 4.08 -14.90
C ASP A 264 5.23 3.18 -13.91
N HIS A 265 5.93 2.24 -13.29
CA HIS A 265 5.45 1.45 -12.15
C HIS A 265 5.90 1.99 -10.78
N ILE A 266 6.63 3.11 -10.76
CA ILE A 266 7.09 3.76 -9.52
C ILE A 266 6.13 4.89 -9.13
N LEU A 267 5.67 4.89 -7.88
CA LEU A 267 4.75 5.88 -7.33
C LEU A 267 5.37 6.58 -6.12
N PHE A 268 4.87 7.78 -5.80
CA PHE A 268 5.32 8.56 -4.66
C PHE A 268 4.41 8.33 -3.44
N GLY A 269 5.01 8.22 -2.26
CA GLY A 269 4.32 8.20 -0.98
C GLY A 269 5.21 8.66 0.17
N THR A 270 4.60 9.02 1.29
CA THR A 270 5.32 9.55 2.45
C THR A 270 5.21 8.70 3.71
N ASP A 271 4.22 7.82 3.81
CA ASP A 271 3.89 7.09 5.04
C ASP A 271 3.53 8.02 6.22
N TYR A 272 3.06 9.25 5.90
CA TYR A 272 2.66 10.25 6.88
C TYR A 272 1.39 9.78 7.64
N PRO A 273 1.26 9.95 8.98
CA PRO A 273 2.16 10.61 9.93
C PRO A 273 2.87 9.62 10.88
N LEU A 274 3.18 8.38 10.44
CA LEU A 274 3.64 7.28 11.32
C LEU A 274 5.01 7.49 11.98
N SER A 275 5.77 8.50 11.54
CA SER A 275 7.12 8.78 12.04
C SER A 275 7.25 10.24 12.44
N ASP A 276 8.37 10.58 13.08
CA ASP A 276 8.73 11.98 13.32
C ASP A 276 8.85 12.73 11.99
N MET A 277 8.49 14.02 11.97
CA MET A 277 8.51 14.87 10.79
C MET A 277 9.84 14.80 10.04
N LYS A 278 10.95 14.81 10.77
CA LYS A 278 12.28 14.69 10.18
C LYS A 278 12.48 13.41 9.37
N VAL A 279 11.87 12.32 9.76
CA VAL A 279 11.98 11.04 9.04
C VAL A 279 11.27 11.13 7.70
N HIS A 280 10.08 11.73 7.63
CA HIS A 280 9.37 11.98 6.37
C HIS A 280 10.15 12.92 5.46
N GLU A 281 10.74 14.01 6.00
CA GLU A 281 11.61 14.92 5.25
C GLU A 281 12.84 14.20 4.68
N ASP A 282 13.46 13.33 5.46
CA ASP A 282 14.59 12.52 5.01
C ASP A 282 14.19 11.57 3.87
N TYR A 283 13.02 10.91 3.93
CA TYR A 283 12.51 10.05 2.86
C TYR A 283 12.26 10.81 1.56
N ILE A 284 11.60 11.97 1.66
CA ILE A 284 11.36 12.85 0.51
C ILE A 284 12.69 13.27 -0.10
N ARG A 285 13.63 13.76 0.72
CA ARG A 285 14.95 14.18 0.26
C ARG A 285 15.73 13.06 -0.42
N ASP A 286 15.70 11.85 0.12
CA ASP A 286 16.44 10.71 -0.43
C ASP A 286 15.89 10.29 -1.79
N LEU A 287 14.55 10.34 -1.97
CA LEU A 287 13.94 10.09 -3.28
C LEU A 287 14.28 11.20 -4.28
N LEU A 288 14.22 12.49 -3.88
CA LEU A 288 14.57 13.62 -4.73
C LEU A 288 16.04 13.58 -5.19
N ASN A 289 16.93 13.06 -4.37
CA ASN A 289 18.35 12.92 -4.67
C ASN A 289 18.70 11.59 -5.36
N SER A 290 17.74 10.68 -5.52
CA SER A 290 17.98 9.41 -6.19
C SER A 290 18.46 9.63 -7.63
N THR A 291 19.56 8.98 -7.99
CA THR A 291 20.13 8.99 -9.36
C THR A 291 19.61 7.83 -10.21
N ALA A 292 18.80 6.95 -9.63
CA ALA A 292 18.24 5.78 -10.32
C ALA A 292 17.15 6.14 -11.33
N LEU A 293 16.43 7.26 -11.11
CA LEU A 293 15.50 7.84 -12.08
C LEU A 293 16.15 9.06 -12.75
N ASP A 294 15.99 9.20 -14.04
CA ASP A 294 16.30 10.47 -14.72
C ASP A 294 15.18 11.51 -14.45
N ASP A 295 15.39 12.74 -14.88
CA ASP A 295 14.43 13.83 -14.60
C ASP A 295 13.10 13.64 -15.34
N THR A 296 13.10 12.99 -16.50
CA THR A 296 11.89 12.67 -17.26
C THR A 296 11.07 11.60 -16.56
N GLN A 297 11.74 10.54 -16.10
CA GLN A 297 11.12 9.45 -15.34
C GLN A 297 10.54 9.97 -14.02
N PHE A 298 11.29 10.81 -13.32
CA PHE A 298 10.82 11.42 -12.07
C PHE A 298 9.59 12.32 -12.30
N ALA A 299 9.59 13.15 -13.34
CA ALA A 299 8.47 14.01 -13.70
C ALA A 299 7.22 13.20 -14.12
N ALA A 300 7.40 11.97 -14.59
CA ALA A 300 6.30 11.10 -15.00
C ALA A 300 5.56 10.42 -13.83
N ILE A 301 6.06 10.49 -12.58
CA ILE A 301 5.46 9.79 -11.43
C ILE A 301 3.98 10.14 -11.24
N ASN A 302 3.60 11.42 -11.38
CA ASN A 302 2.19 11.81 -11.26
C ASN A 302 1.32 11.22 -12.38
N ALA A 303 1.82 11.17 -13.62
CA ALA A 303 1.09 10.54 -14.71
C ALA A 303 0.89 9.04 -14.45
N SER A 304 1.91 8.35 -13.94
CA SER A 304 1.83 6.96 -13.51
C SER A 304 0.78 6.78 -12.40
N THR A 305 0.81 7.68 -11.40
CA THR A 305 -0.18 7.66 -10.30
C THR A 305 -1.62 7.79 -10.83
N LEU A 306 -1.89 8.76 -11.71
CA LEU A 306 -3.23 8.96 -12.28
C LEU A 306 -3.66 7.82 -13.21
N ALA A 307 -2.71 7.12 -13.86
CA ALA A 307 -3.00 5.93 -14.63
C ALA A 307 -3.39 4.73 -13.75
N VAL A 308 -2.81 4.64 -12.54
CA VAL A 308 -3.18 3.62 -11.55
C VAL A 308 -4.52 3.95 -10.89
N PHE A 309 -4.75 5.22 -10.50
CA PHE A 309 -5.94 5.70 -9.81
C PHE A 309 -6.82 6.60 -10.71
N PRO A 310 -7.55 6.03 -11.69
CA PRO A 310 -8.27 6.83 -12.69
C PRO A 310 -9.45 7.63 -12.10
N GLU A 311 -10.06 7.18 -11.01
CA GLU A 311 -11.13 7.91 -10.31
C GLU A 311 -10.59 9.24 -9.77
N LEU A 312 -9.40 9.22 -9.20
CA LEU A 312 -8.69 10.40 -8.72
C LEU A 312 -8.48 11.41 -9.85
N GLY A 313 -8.01 10.96 -11.02
CA GLY A 313 -7.83 11.82 -12.20
C GLY A 313 -9.13 12.48 -12.67
N ARG A 314 -10.24 11.74 -12.68
CA ARG A 314 -11.56 12.28 -13.02
C ARG A 314 -12.01 13.35 -12.03
N ARG A 315 -11.84 13.11 -10.75
CA ARG A 315 -12.23 14.04 -9.69
C ARG A 315 -11.40 15.33 -9.72
N LEU A 316 -10.08 15.23 -9.86
CA LEU A 316 -9.21 16.41 -9.97
C LEU A 316 -9.53 17.26 -11.20
N SER A 317 -9.86 16.63 -12.34
CA SER A 317 -10.29 17.33 -13.54
C SER A 317 -11.61 18.08 -13.33
N ALA A 318 -12.55 17.52 -12.56
CA ALA A 318 -13.82 18.16 -12.26
C ALA A 318 -13.67 19.37 -11.32
N VAL A 319 -12.77 19.30 -10.33
CA VAL A 319 -12.48 20.40 -9.40
C VAL A 319 -11.76 21.56 -10.11
N GLY A 320 -10.84 21.26 -11.05
CA GLY A 320 -10.13 22.29 -11.83
C GLY A 320 -10.95 22.97 -12.91
N ALA A 321 -12.16 22.46 -13.20
CA ALA A 321 -13.09 23.03 -14.17
C ALA A 321 -14.12 23.99 -13.52
N THR A 322 -14.13 24.13 -12.20
CA THR A 322 -14.96 25.05 -11.43
C THR A 322 -14.17 26.26 -10.96
#